data_94069c4eaeac099d25fa052fadac4392
#
_entry.id   94069c4eaeac099d25fa052fadac4392
#
_cell.length_a   1.000
_cell.length_b   1.000
_cell.length_c   1.000
_cell.angle_alpha   90.00
_cell.angle_beta   90.00
_cell.angle_gamma   90.00
#
_symmetry.space_group_name_H-M   'P 1'
#
loop_
_entity.id
_entity.type
_entity.pdbx_description
1 polymer ?
#
loop_
_entity_poly.entity_id
_entity_poly.type
_entity_poly.pdbx_seq_one_letter_code
_entity_poly.pdbx_strand_id
1 'polypeptide(L)'
;MDELLFGISGLPIWSGIKNINYASGIKYIKSIGLDAMELLFVRNVNVTDKNKEAILKAKMDNNIYLSAHGSHYINLNAYETEKQDQSIERIIKAAEGLAKVKGRSLVFHPGFYLKDSKEEAYKMIKENLQRLNENGVDYRLETTGKGTQFGTLEELVSICKEVNTCKLCIDFSHIHARGNGCLKGYNDFAKILQYIGEQLGRPALDDMHIHMGGINYNEKGEKHHLPLLESDFNYLECLKALKDFKIKGCVILEGPMVEKDALLLKDTYKKI
;
A
#
# COMPACT_ATOMS: atom_id res chain seq x y z
N MET A 1 12.12 -5.62 -9.18
CA MET A 1 12.10 -4.37 -10.02
C MET A 1 13.51 -3.79 -10.02
N ASP A 2 13.90 -3.05 -11.06
CA ASP A 2 15.29 -2.55 -11.15
C ASP A 2 15.45 -1.14 -10.55
N GLU A 3 14.35 -0.45 -10.33
CA GLU A 3 14.28 0.91 -9.80
C GLU A 3 13.08 1.11 -8.86
N LEU A 4 12.98 2.29 -8.24
CA LEU A 4 11.85 2.74 -7.44
C LEU A 4 10.87 3.48 -8.36
N LEU A 5 9.67 2.93 -8.51
CA LEU A 5 8.59 3.47 -9.32
C LEU A 5 7.71 4.42 -8.50
N PHE A 6 7.09 5.41 -9.15
CA PHE A 6 6.18 6.35 -8.50
C PHE A 6 4.81 6.29 -9.16
N GLY A 7 3.76 6.29 -8.35
CA GLY A 7 2.39 6.15 -8.80
C GLY A 7 1.36 6.73 -7.85
N ILE A 8 0.10 6.47 -8.17
CA ILE A 8 -1.06 7.00 -7.46
C ILE A 8 -1.99 5.90 -6.99
N SER A 9 -2.69 6.14 -5.89
CA SER A 9 -3.84 5.36 -5.45
C SER A 9 -5.10 5.93 -6.09
N GLY A 10 -5.86 5.08 -6.79
CA GLY A 10 -7.09 5.46 -7.49
C GLY A 10 -6.90 6.09 -8.85
N LEU A 11 -7.95 6.80 -9.31
CA LEU A 11 -7.96 7.48 -10.59
C LEU A 11 -7.38 8.90 -10.48
N PRO A 12 -6.64 9.40 -11.50
CA PRO A 12 -6.19 10.77 -11.51
C PRO A 12 -7.38 11.74 -11.58
N ILE A 13 -7.29 12.84 -10.86
CA ILE A 13 -8.37 13.83 -10.73
C ILE A 13 -8.12 15.13 -11.51
N TRP A 14 -6.88 15.38 -11.89
CA TRP A 14 -6.47 16.60 -12.61
C TRP A 14 -6.28 16.38 -14.12
N SER A 15 -6.68 15.22 -14.64
CA SER A 15 -6.48 14.82 -16.04
C SER A 15 -7.32 15.65 -17.04
N GLY A 16 -8.43 16.24 -16.61
CA GLY A 16 -9.42 16.85 -17.51
C GLY A 16 -10.20 15.85 -18.38
N ILE A 17 -9.94 14.56 -18.27
CA ILE A 17 -10.59 13.51 -19.07
C ILE A 17 -12.01 13.27 -18.55
N LYS A 18 -13.00 13.50 -19.42
CA LYS A 18 -14.40 13.17 -19.08
C LYS A 18 -14.59 11.65 -18.96
N ASN A 19 -15.32 11.23 -17.93
CA ASN A 19 -15.62 9.81 -17.67
C ASN A 19 -14.36 8.95 -17.61
N ILE A 20 -13.31 9.45 -16.92
CA ILE A 20 -12.07 8.71 -16.74
C ILE A 20 -12.33 7.33 -16.10
N ASN A 21 -11.62 6.33 -16.60
CA ASN A 21 -11.65 4.97 -16.09
C ASN A 21 -10.20 4.43 -15.95
N TYR A 22 -10.01 3.24 -15.44
CA TYR A 22 -8.67 2.71 -15.20
C TYR A 22 -7.81 2.65 -16.47
N ALA A 23 -8.39 2.25 -17.62
CA ALA A 23 -7.61 2.16 -18.86
C ALA A 23 -7.16 3.53 -19.35
N SER A 24 -8.03 4.55 -19.31
CA SER A 24 -7.66 5.94 -19.67
C SER A 24 -6.79 6.59 -18.60
N GLY A 25 -7.01 6.28 -17.32
CA GLY A 25 -6.17 6.73 -16.20
C GLY A 25 -4.74 6.23 -16.32
N ILE A 26 -4.53 4.93 -16.61
CA ILE A 26 -3.21 4.34 -16.87
C ILE A 26 -2.47 5.07 -18.00
N LYS A 27 -3.14 5.33 -19.11
CA LYS A 27 -2.52 6.07 -20.22
C LYS A 27 -2.13 7.49 -19.81
N TYR A 28 -3.00 8.16 -19.07
CA TYR A 28 -2.76 9.51 -18.60
C TYR A 28 -1.58 9.58 -17.63
N ILE A 29 -1.54 8.74 -16.58
CA ILE A 29 -0.44 8.79 -15.62
C ILE A 29 0.91 8.51 -16.29
N LYS A 30 0.94 7.61 -17.28
CA LYS A 30 2.16 7.39 -18.07
C LYS A 30 2.56 8.63 -18.87
N SER A 31 1.60 9.31 -19.48
CA SER A 31 1.87 10.52 -20.27
C SER A 31 2.45 11.69 -19.46
N ILE A 32 2.15 11.73 -18.15
CA ILE A 32 2.71 12.72 -17.23
C ILE A 32 3.96 12.21 -16.49
N GLY A 33 4.42 11.01 -16.83
CA GLY A 33 5.69 10.46 -16.33
C GLY A 33 5.60 9.63 -15.05
N LEU A 34 4.43 9.17 -14.64
CA LEU A 34 4.28 8.21 -13.54
C LEU A 34 4.34 6.76 -14.04
N ASP A 35 4.66 5.82 -13.14
CA ASP A 35 5.03 4.45 -13.52
C ASP A 35 4.15 3.38 -12.85
N ALA A 36 3.31 3.77 -11.89
CA ALA A 36 2.49 2.86 -11.11
C ALA A 36 1.09 3.40 -10.87
N MET A 37 0.12 2.49 -10.74
CA MET A 37 -1.24 2.79 -10.30
C MET A 37 -1.74 1.70 -9.38
N GLU A 38 -2.41 2.10 -8.31
CA GLU A 38 -3.14 1.21 -7.42
C GLU A 38 -4.64 1.33 -7.65
N LEU A 39 -5.28 0.20 -7.99
CA LEU A 39 -6.73 0.13 -8.19
C LEU A 39 -7.44 0.12 -6.84
N LEU A 40 -8.51 0.89 -6.67
CA LEU A 40 -9.27 0.93 -5.43
C LEU A 40 -10.39 -0.12 -5.44
N PHE A 41 -10.17 -1.25 -4.79
CA PHE A 41 -11.18 -2.29 -4.55
C PHE A 41 -11.85 -2.14 -3.18
N VAL A 42 -11.79 -0.95 -2.61
CA VAL A 42 -12.21 -0.65 -1.24
C VAL A 42 -13.67 -0.99 -0.91
N ARG A 43 -14.56 -0.94 -1.90
CA ARG A 43 -15.96 -1.35 -1.77
C ARG A 43 -16.29 -2.57 -2.62
N ASN A 44 -15.82 -2.60 -3.85
CA ASN A 44 -16.06 -3.66 -4.82
C ASN A 44 -14.85 -3.85 -5.72
N VAL A 45 -14.67 -5.06 -6.24
CA VAL A 45 -13.69 -5.33 -7.29
C VAL A 45 -14.17 -4.72 -8.60
N ASN A 46 -13.49 -3.67 -9.05
CA ASN A 46 -13.89 -2.88 -10.22
C ASN A 46 -13.31 -3.41 -11.55
N VAL A 47 -12.54 -4.50 -11.51
CA VAL A 47 -12.11 -5.24 -12.70
C VAL A 47 -13.18 -6.28 -13.03
N THR A 48 -13.83 -6.11 -14.17
CA THR A 48 -14.94 -6.94 -14.64
C THR A 48 -14.62 -7.50 -16.03
N ASP A 49 -15.41 -8.46 -16.49
CA ASP A 49 -15.26 -9.02 -17.84
C ASP A 49 -15.44 -7.96 -18.95
N LYS A 50 -16.15 -6.87 -18.66
CA LYS A 50 -16.37 -5.77 -19.61
C LYS A 50 -15.16 -4.85 -19.78
N ASN A 51 -14.30 -4.73 -18.75
CA ASN A 51 -13.22 -3.73 -18.76
C ASN A 51 -11.81 -4.34 -18.63
N LYS A 52 -11.68 -5.62 -18.25
CA LYS A 52 -10.40 -6.28 -17.99
C LYS A 52 -9.43 -6.19 -19.17
N GLU A 53 -9.90 -6.40 -20.39
CA GLU A 53 -9.06 -6.38 -21.60
C GLU A 53 -8.52 -4.98 -21.89
N ALA A 54 -9.35 -3.95 -21.72
CA ALA A 54 -8.94 -2.56 -21.90
C ALA A 54 -7.89 -2.13 -20.86
N ILE A 55 -8.08 -2.54 -19.59
CA ILE A 55 -7.13 -2.28 -18.51
C ILE A 55 -5.81 -3.03 -18.76
N LEU A 56 -5.88 -4.33 -19.08
CA LEU A 56 -4.71 -5.15 -19.38
C LEU A 56 -3.90 -4.58 -20.55
N LYS A 57 -4.60 -4.22 -21.65
CA LYS A 57 -3.96 -3.59 -22.80
C LYS A 57 -3.28 -2.28 -22.42
N ALA A 58 -3.97 -1.40 -21.71
CA ALA A 58 -3.41 -0.12 -21.28
C ALA A 58 -2.17 -0.31 -20.39
N LYS A 59 -2.22 -1.26 -19.44
CA LYS A 59 -1.09 -1.62 -18.59
C LYS A 59 0.12 -2.10 -19.41
N MET A 60 -0.10 -3.02 -20.35
CA MET A 60 0.99 -3.60 -21.14
C MET A 60 1.63 -2.59 -22.09
N ASP A 61 0.79 -1.83 -22.84
CA ASP A 61 1.24 -0.83 -23.81
C ASP A 61 2.06 0.31 -23.15
N ASN A 62 1.79 0.59 -21.87
CA ASN A 62 2.42 1.69 -21.14
C ASN A 62 3.45 1.22 -20.09
N ASN A 63 3.66 -0.07 -19.95
CA ASN A 63 4.55 -0.66 -18.94
C ASN A 63 4.30 -0.10 -17.53
N ILE A 64 3.03 -0.09 -17.10
CA ILE A 64 2.64 0.40 -15.78
C ILE A 64 2.67 -0.74 -14.76
N TYR A 65 3.31 -0.50 -13.61
CA TYR A 65 3.13 -1.34 -12.44
C TYR A 65 1.70 -1.18 -11.91
N LEU A 66 0.99 -2.28 -11.71
CA LEU A 66 -0.40 -2.27 -11.27
C LEU A 66 -0.54 -3.07 -9.99
N SER A 67 -1.09 -2.42 -8.97
CA SER A 67 -1.52 -3.01 -7.70
C SER A 67 -3.00 -2.76 -7.47
N ALA A 68 -3.53 -3.25 -6.35
CA ALA A 68 -4.86 -2.88 -5.90
C ALA A 68 -4.89 -2.76 -4.37
N HIS A 69 -5.69 -1.83 -3.85
CA HIS A 69 -6.03 -1.76 -2.44
C HIS A 69 -7.32 -2.55 -2.19
N GLY A 70 -7.26 -3.48 -1.24
CA GLY A 70 -8.39 -4.33 -0.85
C GLY A 70 -9.47 -3.60 -0.06
N SER A 71 -10.49 -4.35 0.32
CA SER A 71 -11.66 -3.79 1.00
C SER A 71 -11.33 -3.32 2.42
N HIS A 72 -11.81 -2.15 2.81
CA HIS A 72 -11.76 -1.67 4.19
C HIS A 72 -12.62 -2.48 5.18
N TYR A 73 -13.46 -3.40 4.68
CA TYR A 73 -14.25 -4.31 5.50
C TYR A 73 -13.53 -5.61 5.85
N ILE A 74 -12.25 -5.75 5.49
CA ILE A 74 -11.42 -6.87 5.90
C ILE A 74 -11.12 -6.73 7.41
N ASN A 75 -11.45 -7.76 8.16
CA ASN A 75 -11.07 -7.91 9.56
C ASN A 75 -10.84 -9.39 9.86
N LEU A 76 -9.58 -9.80 9.78
CA LEU A 76 -9.17 -11.19 10.02
C LEU A 76 -9.19 -11.57 11.51
N ASN A 77 -9.42 -10.59 12.41
CA ASN A 77 -9.62 -10.80 13.84
C ASN A 77 -11.10 -10.61 14.26
N ALA A 78 -12.06 -10.79 13.36
CA ALA A 78 -13.47 -10.72 13.75
C ALA A 78 -13.83 -11.87 14.71
N TYR A 79 -14.74 -11.62 15.67
CA TYR A 79 -15.15 -12.65 16.63
C TYR A 79 -15.97 -13.77 15.99
N GLU A 80 -16.80 -13.42 15.01
CA GLU A 80 -17.64 -14.36 14.31
C GLU A 80 -16.88 -14.99 13.14
N THR A 81 -16.77 -16.32 13.13
CA THR A 81 -16.12 -17.10 12.07
C THR A 81 -16.63 -16.72 10.67
N GLU A 82 -17.94 -16.48 10.55
CA GLU A 82 -18.53 -16.05 9.28
C GLU A 82 -17.95 -14.72 8.78
N LYS A 83 -17.66 -13.77 9.66
CA LYS A 83 -17.03 -12.50 9.28
C LYS A 83 -15.54 -12.67 8.92
N GLN A 84 -14.84 -13.62 9.56
CA GLN A 84 -13.49 -14.00 9.16
C GLN A 84 -13.52 -14.60 7.75
N ASP A 85 -14.43 -15.54 7.49
CA ASP A 85 -14.60 -16.18 6.17
C ASP A 85 -14.94 -15.16 5.08
N GLN A 86 -15.85 -14.24 5.34
CA GLN A 86 -16.14 -13.13 4.44
C GLN A 86 -14.94 -12.22 4.18
N SER A 87 -14.05 -12.04 5.16
CA SER A 87 -12.81 -11.27 4.98
C SER A 87 -11.83 -12.00 4.06
N ILE A 88 -11.67 -13.31 4.24
CA ILE A 88 -10.87 -14.16 3.34
C ILE A 88 -11.45 -14.14 1.92
N GLU A 89 -12.77 -14.29 1.76
CA GLU A 89 -13.41 -14.24 0.45
C GLU A 89 -13.20 -12.89 -0.26
N ARG A 90 -13.25 -11.76 0.48
CA ARG A 90 -12.95 -10.43 -0.06
C ARG A 90 -11.51 -10.34 -0.59
N ILE A 91 -10.54 -10.88 0.17
CA ILE A 91 -9.13 -10.91 -0.24
C ILE A 91 -8.97 -11.75 -1.50
N ILE A 92 -9.50 -12.98 -1.52
CA ILE A 92 -9.40 -13.89 -2.67
C ILE A 92 -10.03 -13.26 -3.91
N LYS A 93 -11.24 -12.73 -3.80
CA LYS A 93 -11.95 -12.08 -4.91
C LYS A 93 -11.19 -10.85 -5.45
N ALA A 94 -10.59 -10.08 -4.57
CA ALA A 94 -9.77 -8.93 -4.98
C ALA A 94 -8.50 -9.38 -5.71
N ALA A 95 -7.81 -10.41 -5.22
CA ALA A 95 -6.64 -10.97 -5.85
C ALA A 95 -6.95 -11.58 -7.23
N GLU A 96 -8.06 -12.33 -7.36
CA GLU A 96 -8.53 -12.86 -8.65
C GLU A 96 -8.87 -11.74 -9.64
N GLY A 97 -9.53 -10.67 -9.17
CA GLY A 97 -9.81 -9.50 -10.00
C GLY A 97 -8.54 -8.84 -10.50
N LEU A 98 -7.55 -8.68 -9.63
CA LEU A 98 -6.25 -8.08 -9.97
C LEU A 98 -5.44 -8.97 -10.92
N ALA A 99 -5.47 -10.29 -10.73
CA ALA A 99 -4.80 -11.27 -11.59
C ALA A 99 -5.30 -11.21 -13.05
N LYS A 100 -6.60 -10.94 -13.28
CA LYS A 100 -7.19 -10.80 -14.63
C LYS A 100 -6.51 -9.70 -15.47
N VAL A 101 -5.93 -8.71 -14.82
CA VAL A 101 -5.20 -7.60 -15.47
C VAL A 101 -3.69 -7.68 -15.25
N LYS A 102 -3.19 -8.85 -14.81
CA LYS A 102 -1.77 -9.07 -14.49
C LYS A 102 -1.22 -8.02 -13.52
N GLY A 103 -2.03 -7.58 -12.56
CA GLY A 103 -1.56 -6.78 -11.44
C GLY A 103 -0.77 -7.65 -10.47
N ARG A 104 0.11 -7.02 -9.68
CA ARG A 104 1.12 -7.75 -8.91
C ARG A 104 0.82 -7.85 -7.43
N SER A 105 0.39 -6.77 -6.81
CA SER A 105 0.27 -6.67 -5.36
C SER A 105 -1.13 -6.27 -4.94
N LEU A 106 -1.74 -7.03 -4.02
CA LEU A 106 -2.97 -6.66 -3.33
C LEU A 106 -2.61 -6.19 -1.93
N VAL A 107 -2.80 -4.91 -1.67
CA VAL A 107 -2.57 -4.26 -0.38
C VAL A 107 -3.85 -4.29 0.45
N PHE A 108 -3.76 -4.53 1.75
CA PHE A 108 -4.90 -4.42 2.66
C PHE A 108 -4.47 -4.30 4.14
N HIS A 109 -5.34 -3.69 4.94
CA HIS A 109 -5.23 -3.69 6.40
C HIS A 109 -5.72 -5.04 6.95
N PRO A 110 -4.95 -5.75 7.78
CA PRO A 110 -5.32 -7.11 8.24
C PRO A 110 -6.54 -7.14 9.17
N GLY A 111 -6.78 -6.07 9.93
CA GLY A 111 -7.91 -6.00 10.85
C GLY A 111 -7.69 -5.12 12.07
N PHE A 112 -8.38 -5.44 13.15
CA PHE A 112 -8.42 -4.66 14.38
C PHE A 112 -8.12 -5.54 15.58
N TYR A 113 -7.58 -4.95 16.66
CA TYR A 113 -7.41 -5.69 17.91
C TYR A 113 -8.76 -6.01 18.59
N LEU A 114 -9.76 -5.16 18.38
CA LEU A 114 -11.04 -5.23 19.09
C LEU A 114 -10.84 -5.14 20.61
N LYS A 115 -11.20 -6.21 21.36
CA LYS A 115 -10.98 -6.34 22.80
C LYS A 115 -9.89 -7.36 23.15
N ASP A 116 -9.29 -7.97 22.12
CA ASP A 116 -8.27 -9.01 22.29
C ASP A 116 -6.92 -8.37 22.64
N SER A 117 -6.08 -9.14 23.32
CA SER A 117 -4.67 -8.80 23.47
C SER A 117 -3.97 -8.78 22.09
N LYS A 118 -2.82 -8.14 22.01
CA LYS A 118 -2.03 -8.12 20.78
C LYS A 118 -1.63 -9.52 20.32
N GLU A 119 -1.33 -10.39 21.26
CA GLU A 119 -0.93 -11.78 21.04
C GLU A 119 -2.09 -12.61 20.48
N GLU A 120 -3.30 -12.45 21.02
CA GLU A 120 -4.49 -13.13 20.52
C GLU A 120 -4.85 -12.67 19.11
N ALA A 121 -4.87 -11.35 18.87
CA ALA A 121 -5.11 -10.78 17.55
C ALA A 121 -4.06 -11.23 16.54
N TYR A 122 -2.76 -11.25 16.92
CA TYR A 122 -1.68 -11.73 16.07
C TYR A 122 -1.91 -13.19 15.65
N LYS A 123 -2.23 -14.06 16.61
CA LYS A 123 -2.48 -15.48 16.35
C LYS A 123 -3.64 -15.67 15.39
N MET A 124 -4.77 -15.03 15.65
CA MET A 124 -5.98 -15.15 14.83
C MET A 124 -5.75 -14.63 13.40
N ILE A 125 -5.14 -13.47 13.27
CA ILE A 125 -4.83 -12.88 11.96
C ILE A 125 -3.87 -13.77 11.17
N LYS A 126 -2.82 -14.29 11.82
CA LYS A 126 -1.86 -15.20 11.19
C LYS A 126 -2.55 -16.48 10.70
N GLU A 127 -3.36 -17.13 11.55
CA GLU A 127 -4.09 -18.34 11.19
C GLU A 127 -5.01 -18.11 9.98
N ASN A 128 -5.70 -16.97 9.92
CA ASN A 128 -6.53 -16.62 8.78
C ASN A 128 -5.71 -16.30 7.52
N LEU A 129 -4.55 -15.64 7.63
CA LEU A 129 -3.66 -15.39 6.50
C LEU A 129 -3.08 -16.68 5.91
N GLN A 130 -2.82 -17.70 6.73
CA GLN A 130 -2.35 -19.02 6.28
C GLN A 130 -3.39 -19.77 5.42
N ARG A 131 -4.66 -19.33 5.43
CA ARG A 131 -5.71 -19.87 4.56
C ARG A 131 -5.66 -19.32 3.12
N LEU A 132 -4.84 -18.27 2.88
CA LEU A 132 -4.68 -17.68 1.56
C LEU A 132 -3.69 -18.52 0.73
N ASN A 133 -4.11 -18.94 -0.44
CA ASN A 133 -3.29 -19.69 -1.38
C ASN A 133 -2.50 -18.76 -2.31
N GLU A 134 -1.37 -19.22 -2.80
CA GLU A 134 -0.64 -18.56 -3.89
C GLU A 134 -1.49 -18.54 -5.16
N ASN A 135 -1.64 -17.37 -5.76
CA ASN A 135 -2.43 -17.14 -6.97
C ASN A 135 -1.74 -16.19 -7.96
N GLY A 136 -0.43 -15.99 -7.81
CA GLY A 136 0.37 -15.11 -8.65
C GLY A 136 0.24 -13.62 -8.29
N VAL A 137 -0.47 -13.29 -7.19
CA VAL A 137 -0.58 -11.92 -6.63
C VAL A 137 0.06 -11.94 -5.24
N ASP A 138 0.94 -10.96 -4.97
CA ASP A 138 1.53 -10.77 -3.64
C ASP A 138 0.47 -10.17 -2.69
N TYR A 139 0.21 -10.81 -1.56
CA TYR A 139 -0.61 -10.25 -0.48
C TYR A 139 0.24 -9.32 0.38
N ARG A 140 -0.03 -8.02 0.32
CA ARG A 140 0.75 -7.02 1.05
C ARG A 140 -0.01 -6.47 2.23
N LEU A 141 0.51 -6.74 3.42
CA LEU A 141 -0.04 -6.28 4.68
C LEU A 141 0.45 -4.86 4.94
N GLU A 142 -0.48 -3.93 5.10
CA GLU A 142 -0.16 -2.52 5.26
C GLU A 142 -0.05 -2.11 6.72
N THR A 143 0.99 -1.33 7.04
CA THR A 143 1.11 -0.68 8.34
C THR A 143 -0.03 0.31 8.56
N THR A 144 -0.61 0.34 9.76
CA THR A 144 -1.86 1.05 10.05
C THR A 144 -1.66 2.32 10.86
N GLY A 145 -2.49 3.34 10.60
CA GLY A 145 -2.39 4.67 11.20
C GLY A 145 -3.05 4.84 12.57
N LYS A 146 -3.82 3.84 13.05
CA LYS A 146 -4.58 3.94 14.31
C LYS A 146 -4.18 2.89 15.32
N GLY A 147 -4.08 3.27 16.59
CA GLY A 147 -3.73 2.36 17.67
C GLY A 147 -4.73 1.22 17.92
N THR A 148 -5.96 1.32 17.39
CA THR A 148 -6.99 0.27 17.48
C THR A 148 -6.91 -0.76 16.36
N GLN A 149 -6.11 -0.49 15.32
CA GLN A 149 -5.89 -1.39 14.20
C GLN A 149 -4.66 -2.24 14.43
N PHE A 150 -4.73 -3.51 14.05
CA PHE A 150 -3.58 -4.39 13.95
C PHE A 150 -2.72 -3.97 12.75
N GLY A 151 -1.40 -3.96 12.91
CA GLY A 151 -0.49 -3.61 11.83
C GLY A 151 0.58 -2.61 12.25
N THR A 152 1.25 -2.83 13.37
CA THR A 152 2.56 -2.20 13.63
C THR A 152 3.60 -2.80 12.70
N LEU A 153 4.71 -2.10 12.52
CA LEU A 153 5.81 -2.61 11.69
C LEU A 153 6.28 -3.99 12.17
N GLU A 154 6.46 -4.15 13.47
CA GLU A 154 6.97 -5.37 14.09
C GLU A 154 6.00 -6.54 13.89
N GLU A 155 4.70 -6.31 14.07
CA GLU A 155 3.67 -7.33 13.87
C GLU A 155 3.65 -7.82 12.42
N LEU A 156 3.67 -6.90 11.44
CA LEU A 156 3.62 -7.27 10.04
C LEU A 156 4.90 -7.92 9.55
N VAL A 157 6.05 -7.45 10.01
CA VAL A 157 7.35 -8.08 9.72
C VAL A 157 7.37 -9.51 10.27
N SER A 158 6.87 -9.72 11.49
CA SER A 158 6.80 -11.07 12.08
C SER A 158 5.87 -11.99 11.29
N ILE A 159 4.71 -11.50 10.84
CA ILE A 159 3.82 -12.29 9.97
C ILE A 159 4.50 -12.62 8.64
N CYS A 160 5.16 -11.66 7.99
CA CYS A 160 5.84 -11.89 6.71
C CYS A 160 6.99 -12.92 6.82
N LYS A 161 7.56 -13.13 8.01
CA LYS A 161 8.55 -14.21 8.26
C LYS A 161 7.89 -15.58 8.38
N GLU A 162 6.66 -15.64 8.87
CA GLU A 162 5.97 -16.88 9.21
C GLU A 162 4.96 -17.33 8.14
N VAL A 163 4.50 -16.42 7.28
CA VAL A 163 3.49 -16.66 6.26
C VAL A 163 4.05 -16.27 4.89
N ASN A 164 4.58 -17.24 4.15
CA ASN A 164 5.31 -17.02 2.89
C ASN A 164 4.49 -16.33 1.78
N THR A 165 3.16 -16.43 1.82
CA THR A 165 2.28 -15.74 0.85
C THR A 165 2.14 -14.26 1.13
N CYS A 166 2.56 -13.78 2.31
CA CYS A 166 2.44 -12.39 2.73
C CYS A 166 3.73 -11.61 2.53
N LYS A 167 3.59 -10.38 2.10
CA LYS A 167 4.65 -9.38 2.01
C LYS A 167 4.24 -8.11 2.73
N LEU A 168 5.19 -7.21 2.94
CA LEU A 168 4.97 -5.95 3.62
C LEU A 168 4.53 -4.86 2.64
N CYS A 169 3.59 -4.03 3.04
CA CYS A 169 3.34 -2.68 2.54
C CYS A 169 3.64 -1.70 3.67
N ILE A 170 4.57 -0.77 3.45
CA ILE A 170 4.90 0.27 4.40
C ILE A 170 4.16 1.55 4.03
N ASP A 171 3.21 1.97 4.85
CA ASP A 171 2.74 3.35 4.83
C ASP A 171 3.48 4.16 5.89
N PHE A 172 4.38 5.03 5.44
CA PHE A 172 5.16 5.89 6.32
C PHE A 172 4.29 6.98 6.97
N SER A 173 3.24 7.43 6.30
CA SER A 173 2.30 8.40 6.83
C SER A 173 1.49 7.81 7.98
N HIS A 174 1.05 6.55 7.83
CA HIS A 174 0.38 5.80 8.90
C HIS A 174 1.28 5.60 10.12
N ILE A 175 2.54 5.19 9.92
CA ILE A 175 3.50 5.06 11.03
C ILE A 175 3.69 6.41 11.74
N HIS A 176 3.85 7.50 10.96
CA HIS A 176 3.99 8.85 11.49
C HIS A 176 2.77 9.25 12.34
N ALA A 177 1.56 9.04 11.82
CA ALA A 177 0.32 9.36 12.51
C ALA A 177 0.11 8.50 13.77
N ARG A 178 0.34 7.19 13.69
CA ARG A 178 0.21 6.26 14.80
C ARG A 178 1.16 6.59 15.95
N GLY A 179 2.37 7.03 15.61
CA GLY A 179 3.40 7.47 16.55
C GLY A 179 3.28 8.95 16.95
N ASN A 180 2.15 9.60 16.68
CA ASN A 180 1.88 10.98 17.00
C ASN A 180 2.97 11.94 16.52
N GLY A 181 3.33 11.84 15.23
CA GLY A 181 4.34 12.68 14.61
C GLY A 181 5.78 12.18 14.81
N CYS A 182 6.00 10.87 14.85
CA CYS A 182 7.30 10.30 15.24
C CYS A 182 8.37 10.34 14.16
N LEU A 183 8.03 10.43 12.87
CA LEU A 183 8.99 10.42 11.75
C LEU A 183 9.36 11.86 11.37
N LYS A 184 10.41 12.40 11.97
CA LYS A 184 10.80 13.82 11.82
C LYS A 184 12.03 14.03 10.95
N GLY A 185 12.95 13.09 10.97
CA GLY A 185 14.23 13.23 10.29
C GLY A 185 14.72 11.94 9.65
N TYR A 186 15.77 12.05 8.85
CA TYR A 186 16.40 10.95 8.12
C TYR A 186 16.57 9.66 8.95
N ASN A 187 17.11 9.81 10.17
CA ASN A 187 17.41 8.66 11.02
C ASN A 187 16.17 7.84 11.42
N ASP A 188 14.99 8.47 11.47
CA ASP A 188 13.76 7.76 11.82
C ASP A 188 13.35 6.82 10.69
N PHE A 189 13.45 7.29 9.44
CA PHE A 189 13.20 6.47 8.24
C PHE A 189 14.28 5.40 8.04
N ALA A 190 15.55 5.78 8.22
CA ALA A 190 16.68 4.86 8.09
C ALA A 190 16.58 3.67 9.05
N LYS A 191 16.17 3.89 10.31
CA LYS A 191 15.94 2.81 11.29
C LYS A 191 14.86 1.83 10.84
N ILE A 192 13.76 2.31 10.24
CA ILE A 192 12.71 1.45 9.71
C ILE A 192 13.26 0.58 8.58
N LEU A 193 13.96 1.19 7.62
CA LEU A 193 14.54 0.47 6.47
C LEU A 193 15.61 -0.53 6.92
N GLN A 194 16.46 -0.14 7.88
CA GLN A 194 17.45 -1.04 8.46
C GLN A 194 16.76 -2.24 9.13
N TYR A 195 15.74 -2.00 9.96
CA TYR A 195 14.98 -3.07 10.62
C TYR A 195 14.35 -4.04 9.61
N ILE A 196 13.73 -3.53 8.54
CA ILE A 196 13.16 -4.38 7.49
C ILE A 196 14.28 -5.22 6.83
N GLY A 197 15.40 -4.60 6.49
CA GLY A 197 16.53 -5.30 5.89
C GLY A 197 17.14 -6.38 6.78
N GLU A 198 17.26 -6.12 8.09
CA GLU A 198 17.74 -7.09 9.07
C GLU A 198 16.78 -8.26 9.28
N GLN A 199 15.47 -8.01 9.26
CA GLN A 199 14.46 -9.03 9.55
C GLN A 199 14.03 -9.84 8.33
N LEU A 200 13.90 -9.20 7.16
CA LEU A 200 13.36 -9.81 5.94
C LEU A 200 14.40 -9.94 4.81
N GLY A 201 15.60 -9.41 5.04
CA GLY A 201 16.70 -9.47 4.09
C GLY A 201 16.61 -8.45 2.94
N ARG A 202 17.68 -8.39 2.15
CA ARG A 202 17.77 -7.48 0.99
C ARG A 202 16.65 -7.64 -0.03
N PRO A 203 16.13 -8.87 -0.32
CA PRO A 203 15.01 -9.04 -1.25
C PRO A 203 13.76 -8.24 -0.89
N ALA A 204 13.48 -8.04 0.41
CA ALA A 204 12.36 -7.21 0.85
C ALA A 204 12.57 -5.73 0.52
N LEU A 205 13.80 -5.22 0.60
CA LEU A 205 14.16 -3.85 0.22
C LEU A 205 14.20 -3.65 -1.31
N ASP A 206 14.44 -4.73 -2.06
CA ASP A 206 14.44 -4.71 -3.54
C ASP A 206 13.03 -4.89 -4.15
N ASP A 207 12.02 -5.12 -3.32
CA ASP A 207 10.62 -5.32 -3.73
C ASP A 207 9.64 -4.63 -2.75
N MET A 208 9.95 -3.40 -2.33
CA MET A 208 9.09 -2.65 -1.42
C MET A 208 7.81 -2.17 -2.11
N HIS A 209 6.72 -2.22 -1.39
CA HIS A 209 5.48 -1.50 -1.68
C HIS A 209 5.30 -0.44 -0.60
N ILE A 210 5.32 0.81 -1.00
CA ILE A 210 5.34 1.95 -0.07
C ILE A 210 4.13 2.81 -0.36
N HIS A 211 3.34 3.09 0.67
CA HIS A 211 2.35 4.16 0.66
C HIS A 211 2.96 5.40 1.31
N MET A 212 2.61 6.56 0.78
CA MET A 212 3.08 7.86 1.26
C MET A 212 2.08 8.95 0.92
N GLY A 213 1.85 9.86 1.85
CA GLY A 213 1.01 11.03 1.64
C GLY A 213 1.15 12.04 2.77
N GLY A 214 0.54 13.20 2.64
CA GLY A 214 0.31 14.08 3.78
C GLY A 214 -0.74 13.46 4.71
N ILE A 215 -0.62 13.68 6.01
CA ILE A 215 -1.49 13.07 7.01
C ILE A 215 -1.85 14.06 8.13
N ASN A 216 -3.11 14.07 8.51
CA ASN A 216 -3.60 14.70 9.74
C ASN A 216 -3.84 13.62 10.79
N TYR A 217 -3.45 13.88 12.01
CA TYR A 217 -3.54 12.92 13.12
C TYR A 217 -3.81 13.63 14.47
N ASN A 218 -4.07 12.84 15.48
CA ASN A 218 -4.11 13.24 16.88
C ASN A 218 -3.61 12.10 17.78
N GLU A 219 -3.81 12.20 19.09
CA GLU A 219 -3.41 11.17 20.06
C GLU A 219 -3.98 9.77 19.78
N LYS A 220 -5.08 9.67 19.01
CA LYS A 220 -5.67 8.38 18.59
C LYS A 220 -5.11 7.85 17.25
N GLY A 221 -4.18 8.59 16.65
CA GLY A 221 -3.57 8.29 15.35
C GLY A 221 -4.23 9.06 14.20
N GLU A 222 -4.22 8.46 13.03
CA GLU A 222 -4.68 9.01 11.76
C GLU A 222 -6.12 9.52 11.80
N LYS A 223 -6.35 10.67 11.19
CA LYS A 223 -7.68 11.24 10.90
C LYS A 223 -8.04 11.16 9.43
N HIS A 224 -7.23 11.74 8.56
CA HIS A 224 -7.40 11.76 7.11
C HIS A 224 -6.11 12.23 6.42
N HIS A 225 -5.98 11.91 5.16
CA HIS A 225 -4.88 12.41 4.33
C HIS A 225 -5.01 13.90 4.02
N LEU A 226 -3.87 14.58 3.92
CA LEU A 226 -3.70 15.98 3.52
C LEU A 226 -2.93 16.06 2.19
N PRO A 227 -2.94 17.22 1.52
CA PRO A 227 -1.90 17.55 0.56
C PRO A 227 -0.52 17.39 1.23
N LEU A 228 0.45 16.86 0.47
CA LEU A 228 1.79 16.54 1.00
C LEU A 228 2.47 17.76 1.64
N LEU A 229 2.30 18.95 1.04
CA LEU A 229 2.90 20.19 1.52
C LEU A 229 2.15 20.83 2.71
N GLU A 230 0.97 20.34 3.07
CA GLU A 230 0.19 20.82 4.21
C GLU A 230 0.37 19.95 5.46
N SER A 231 1.18 18.90 5.36
CA SER A 231 1.48 17.96 6.44
C SER A 231 2.85 18.24 7.05
N ASP A 232 3.02 17.86 8.30
CA ASP A 232 4.32 17.85 8.99
C ASP A 232 5.14 16.58 8.68
N PHE A 233 4.60 15.66 7.86
CA PHE A 233 5.31 14.47 7.41
C PHE A 233 6.52 14.85 6.54
N ASN A 234 7.71 14.49 6.98
CA ASN A 234 8.95 14.88 6.32
C ASN A 234 9.30 13.95 5.13
N TYR A 235 8.53 14.10 4.03
CA TYR A 235 8.73 13.29 2.84
C TYR A 235 10.13 13.42 2.22
N LEU A 236 10.78 14.59 2.38
CA LEU A 236 12.14 14.82 1.83
C LEU A 236 13.17 13.90 2.49
N GLU A 237 13.15 13.83 3.83
CA GLU A 237 14.06 12.95 4.57
C GLU A 237 13.72 11.46 4.36
N CYS A 238 12.45 11.15 4.16
CA CYS A 238 12.02 9.82 3.73
C CYS A 238 12.64 9.44 2.38
N LEU A 239 12.48 10.29 1.36
CA LEU A 239 13.04 10.04 0.03
C LEU A 239 14.55 9.91 0.02
N LYS A 240 15.29 10.69 0.84
CA LYS A 240 16.74 10.55 1.02
C LYS A 240 17.07 9.16 1.57
N ALA A 241 16.37 8.71 2.61
CA ALA A 241 16.59 7.39 3.17
C ALA A 241 16.32 6.29 2.14
N LEU A 242 15.20 6.38 1.38
CA LEU A 242 14.92 5.42 0.30
C LEU A 242 16.04 5.36 -0.74
N LYS A 243 16.63 6.50 -1.07
CA LYS A 243 17.73 6.58 -2.05
C LYS A 243 19.02 5.96 -1.52
N ASP A 244 19.41 6.31 -0.30
CA ASP A 244 20.66 5.82 0.33
C ASP A 244 20.62 4.31 0.56
N PHE A 245 19.46 3.78 0.96
CA PHE A 245 19.22 2.33 1.10
C PHE A 245 19.06 1.61 -0.24
N LYS A 246 19.08 2.34 -1.38
CA LYS A 246 18.89 1.81 -2.74
C LYS A 246 17.62 0.98 -2.82
N ILE A 247 16.52 1.53 -2.30
CA ILE A 247 15.22 0.87 -2.30
C ILE A 247 14.71 0.73 -3.72
N LYS A 248 14.14 -0.45 -4.02
CA LYS A 248 13.43 -0.73 -5.26
C LYS A 248 11.99 -1.13 -4.96
N GLY A 249 11.14 -1.03 -5.97
CA GLY A 249 9.72 -1.33 -5.80
C GLY A 249 8.85 -0.17 -6.25
N CYS A 250 7.83 0.20 -5.48
CA CYS A 250 6.97 1.32 -5.81
C CYS A 250 6.62 2.19 -4.59
N VAL A 251 6.47 3.48 -4.85
CA VAL A 251 5.83 4.46 -3.96
C VAL A 251 4.49 4.84 -4.59
N ILE A 252 3.41 4.56 -3.87
CA ILE A 252 2.05 4.92 -4.22
C ILE A 252 1.63 6.09 -3.34
N LEU A 253 1.28 7.20 -3.97
CA LEU A 253 0.77 8.34 -3.23
C LEU A 253 -0.68 8.13 -2.82
N GLU A 254 -0.95 8.35 -1.54
CA GLU A 254 -2.28 8.44 -0.97
C GLU A 254 -2.53 9.85 -0.45
N GLY A 255 -3.45 10.57 -1.10
CA GLY A 255 -3.74 11.93 -0.69
C GLY A 255 -4.64 12.68 -1.67
N PRO A 256 -5.19 13.83 -1.28
CA PRO A 256 -6.18 14.54 -2.07
C PRO A 256 -5.63 15.20 -3.35
N MET A 257 -4.30 15.41 -3.44
CA MET A 257 -3.68 16.02 -4.63
C MET A 257 -3.24 14.98 -5.67
N VAL A 258 -3.41 13.69 -5.36
CA VAL A 258 -3.21 12.53 -6.24
C VAL A 258 -1.94 12.66 -7.11
N GLU A 259 -2.09 12.83 -8.44
CA GLU A 259 -0.96 12.87 -9.37
C GLU A 259 -0.01 14.07 -9.19
N LYS A 260 -0.47 15.18 -8.62
CA LYS A 260 0.39 16.35 -8.36
C LYS A 260 1.43 16.04 -7.29
N ASP A 261 0.99 15.47 -6.19
CA ASP A 261 1.90 15.09 -5.10
C ASP A 261 2.78 13.90 -5.49
N ALA A 262 2.26 12.95 -6.29
CA ALA A 262 3.06 11.85 -6.84
C ALA A 262 4.20 12.34 -7.74
N LEU A 263 3.94 13.34 -8.59
CA LEU A 263 4.96 13.99 -9.41
C LEU A 263 5.95 14.76 -8.55
N LEU A 264 5.49 15.46 -7.50
CA LEU A 264 6.37 16.14 -6.56
C LEU A 264 7.35 15.16 -5.89
N LEU A 265 6.86 14.01 -5.43
CA LEU A 265 7.72 12.97 -4.84
C LEU A 265 8.74 12.47 -5.86
N LYS A 266 8.30 12.11 -7.08
CA LYS A 266 9.19 11.62 -8.14
C LYS A 266 10.26 12.62 -8.53
N ASP A 267 9.87 13.87 -8.74
CA ASP A 267 10.80 14.93 -9.14
C ASP A 267 11.79 15.29 -8.02
N THR A 268 11.33 15.25 -6.77
CA THR A 268 12.20 15.42 -5.61
C THR A 268 13.21 14.28 -5.53
N TYR A 269 12.76 13.02 -5.65
CA TYR A 269 13.64 11.85 -5.60
C TYR A 269 14.71 11.85 -6.69
N LYS A 270 14.42 12.39 -7.87
CA LYS A 270 15.41 12.53 -8.94
C LYS A 270 16.49 13.58 -8.66
N LYS A 271 16.14 14.62 -7.90
CA LYS A 271 17.03 15.78 -7.63
C LYS A 271 17.95 15.58 -6.43
N ILE A 272 17.61 14.73 -5.48
CA ILE A 272 18.42 14.45 -4.28
C ILE A 272 19.57 13.49 -4.53
#